data_fb1aeb879c07a8d87899166af7a828b2
#
_entry.id   fb1aeb879c07a8d87899166af7a828b2
#
_cell.length_a   1.000
_cell.length_b   1.000
_cell.length_c   1.000
_cell.angle_alpha   90.00
_cell.angle_beta   90.00
_cell.angle_gamma   90.00
#
_symmetry.space_group_name_H-M   'P 1'
#
loop_
_entity.id
_entity.type
_entity.pdbx_description
1 polymer ?
#
loop_
_entity_poly.entity_id
_entity_poly.type
_entity_poly.pdbx_seq_one_letter_code
_entity_poly.pdbx_strand_id
1 'polypeptide(L)'
;MHLWGQEFCDLTWVWLGLLSYTIGSLPTAYIFTRYILGQDIRDLGDNNSGAANVFRNVGTIAGVAVGAIDIIKGSLVVLLAKFLVNDMGMEMMAGGAALVGHNFPAYLKFRGGRGAATAVGVLIASVPIIGLPVGAFCLVLISITRKAIYPLTVFLVAIPALTWPVGYSVELAIYAVAIPIVVGLSHFFTTRILNPGADSRF
;
A
#
# COMPACT_ATOMS: atom_id res chain seq x y z
N MET A 1 7.22 33.24 22.05
CA MET A 1 6.62 32.91 20.75
C MET A 1 7.05 31.55 20.17
N HIS A 2 8.13 30.93 20.67
CA HIS A 2 8.63 29.63 20.17
C HIS A 2 7.87 28.37 20.65
N LEU A 3 7.25 28.38 21.80
CA LEU A 3 6.61 27.17 22.40
C LEU A 3 5.33 26.76 21.65
N TRP A 4 4.50 27.70 21.27
CA TRP A 4 3.24 27.42 20.55
C TRP A 4 3.44 26.82 19.15
N GLY A 5 4.52 27.18 18.47
CA GLY A 5 4.82 26.64 17.12
C GLY A 5 5.23 25.17 17.15
N GLN A 6 5.95 24.71 18.16
CA GLN A 6 6.36 23.31 18.31
C GLN A 6 5.16 22.42 18.69
N GLU A 7 4.34 22.85 19.64
CA GLU A 7 3.14 22.09 20.04
C GLU A 7 2.14 21.89 18.86
N PHE A 8 1.95 22.92 18.03
CA PHE A 8 1.13 22.81 16.81
C PHE A 8 1.75 21.83 15.79
N CYS A 9 3.06 21.84 15.62
CA CYS A 9 3.77 20.93 14.74
C CYS A 9 3.61 19.47 15.23
N ASP A 10 3.85 19.21 16.51
CA ASP A 10 3.75 17.88 17.11
C ASP A 10 2.33 17.33 17.00
N LEU A 11 1.32 18.17 17.24
CA LEU A 11 -0.09 17.75 17.10
C LEU A 11 -0.45 17.40 15.65
N THR A 12 0.10 18.11 14.68
CA THR A 12 -0.11 17.85 13.23
C THR A 12 0.42 16.47 12.84
N TRP A 13 1.64 16.09 13.31
CA TRP A 13 2.18 14.74 13.07
C TRP A 13 1.25 13.64 13.59
N VAL A 14 0.74 13.80 14.80
CA VAL A 14 -0.16 12.82 15.43
C VAL A 14 -1.46 12.68 14.64
N TRP A 15 -2.13 13.80 14.35
CA TRP A 15 -3.41 13.76 13.64
C TRP A 15 -3.28 13.25 12.20
N LEU A 16 -2.24 13.66 11.48
CA LEU A 16 -1.98 13.20 10.14
C LEU A 16 -1.67 11.69 10.13
N GLY A 17 -0.88 11.22 11.10
CA GLY A 17 -0.59 9.79 11.25
C GLY A 17 -1.83 8.96 11.53
N LEU A 18 -2.68 9.40 12.46
CA LEU A 18 -3.95 8.73 12.80
C LEU A 18 -4.92 8.72 11.61
N LEU A 19 -5.06 9.83 10.90
CA LEU A 19 -5.89 9.94 9.71
C LEU A 19 -5.39 8.99 8.61
N SER A 20 -4.09 9.00 8.34
CA SER A 20 -3.47 8.15 7.32
C SER A 20 -3.59 6.67 7.65
N TYR A 21 -3.37 6.30 8.91
CA TYR A 21 -3.63 4.94 9.39
C TYR A 21 -5.09 4.54 9.21
N THR A 22 -6.03 5.42 9.55
CA THR A 22 -7.48 5.15 9.43
C THR A 22 -7.90 4.94 7.98
N ILE A 23 -7.44 5.81 7.06
CA ILE A 23 -7.67 5.67 5.62
C ILE A 23 -7.03 4.36 5.11
N GLY A 24 -5.79 4.09 5.49
CA GLY A 24 -5.09 2.85 5.15
C GLY A 24 -5.81 1.60 5.63
N SER A 25 -6.42 1.67 6.83
CA SER A 25 -7.14 0.57 7.47
C SER A 25 -8.47 0.22 6.80
N LEU A 26 -8.96 1.01 5.82
CA LEU A 26 -10.21 0.71 5.11
C LEU A 26 -10.15 -0.71 4.52
N PRO A 27 -11.03 -1.65 4.97
CA PRO A 27 -10.91 -3.06 4.65
C PRO A 27 -11.62 -3.41 3.32
N THR A 28 -11.12 -2.85 2.21
CA THR A 28 -11.72 -2.92 0.86
C THR A 28 -12.01 -4.35 0.42
N ALA A 29 -11.04 -5.24 0.53
CA ALA A 29 -11.19 -6.65 0.15
C ALA A 29 -12.29 -7.36 0.97
N TYR A 30 -12.35 -7.11 2.28
CA TYR A 30 -13.39 -7.65 3.15
C TYR A 30 -14.77 -7.14 2.75
N ILE A 31 -14.92 -5.83 2.52
CA ILE A 31 -16.20 -5.21 2.15
C ILE A 31 -16.73 -5.80 0.84
N PHE A 32 -15.88 -5.85 -0.21
CA PHE A 32 -16.27 -6.40 -1.51
C PHE A 32 -16.66 -7.87 -1.42
N THR A 33 -15.86 -8.70 -0.73
CA THR A 33 -16.14 -10.13 -0.60
C THR A 33 -17.40 -10.37 0.20
N ARG A 34 -17.59 -9.62 1.29
CA ARG A 34 -18.78 -9.72 2.11
C ARG A 34 -20.04 -9.33 1.35
N TYR A 35 -19.97 -8.29 0.52
CA TYR A 35 -21.09 -7.84 -0.30
C TYR A 35 -21.44 -8.83 -1.42
N ILE A 36 -20.43 -9.43 -2.09
CA ILE A 36 -20.65 -10.28 -3.28
C ILE A 36 -20.98 -11.73 -2.88
N LEU A 37 -20.26 -12.30 -1.90
CA LEU A 37 -20.35 -13.71 -1.54
C LEU A 37 -20.98 -13.98 -0.16
N GLY A 38 -21.20 -12.94 0.66
CA GLY A 38 -21.63 -13.11 2.03
C GLY A 38 -20.56 -13.70 2.97
N GLN A 39 -19.30 -13.84 2.51
CA GLN A 39 -18.20 -14.52 3.21
C GLN A 39 -17.09 -13.54 3.60
N ASP A 40 -16.17 -13.98 4.47
CA ASP A 40 -14.95 -13.26 4.79
C ASP A 40 -13.83 -13.68 3.83
N ILE A 41 -13.16 -12.72 3.19
CA ILE A 41 -12.03 -13.00 2.29
C ILE A 41 -10.88 -13.74 2.98
N ARG A 42 -10.75 -13.59 4.29
CA ARG A 42 -9.72 -14.25 5.10
C ARG A 42 -9.98 -15.75 5.31
N ASP A 43 -11.17 -16.23 4.94
CA ASP A 43 -11.54 -17.65 4.95
C ASP A 43 -11.40 -18.26 3.54
N LEU A 44 -10.98 -17.47 2.54
CA LEU A 44 -10.86 -17.90 1.15
C LEU A 44 -9.39 -17.87 0.67
N GLY A 45 -9.06 -18.80 -0.22
CA GLY A 45 -7.79 -18.84 -0.94
C GLY A 45 -6.56 -18.86 -0.03
N ASP A 46 -5.69 -17.84 -0.13
CA ASP A 46 -4.48 -17.71 0.66
C ASP A 46 -4.69 -16.94 1.98
N ASN A 47 -5.92 -16.78 2.43
CA ASN A 47 -6.34 -16.16 3.69
C ASN A 47 -5.87 -14.70 3.84
N ASN A 48 -5.55 -14.05 2.72
CA ASN A 48 -5.04 -12.69 2.68
C ASN A 48 -6.14 -11.69 2.31
N SER A 49 -6.23 -10.57 3.05
CA SER A 49 -7.18 -9.49 2.76
C SER A 49 -6.64 -8.52 1.70
N GLY A 50 -6.25 -9.03 0.54
CA GLY A 50 -5.70 -8.25 -0.55
C GLY A 50 -6.37 -8.48 -1.91
N ALA A 51 -6.16 -7.54 -2.84
CA ALA A 51 -6.76 -7.54 -4.17
C ALA A 51 -6.53 -8.83 -4.96
N ALA A 52 -5.34 -9.43 -4.87
CA ALA A 52 -5.01 -10.66 -5.59
C ALA A 52 -5.84 -11.86 -5.11
N ASN A 53 -6.16 -11.95 -3.81
CA ASN A 53 -7.03 -12.98 -3.27
C ASN A 53 -8.47 -12.79 -3.75
N VAL A 54 -8.97 -11.53 -3.73
CA VAL A 54 -10.30 -11.18 -4.27
C VAL A 54 -10.38 -11.51 -5.76
N PHE A 55 -9.33 -11.18 -6.53
CA PHE A 55 -9.27 -11.48 -7.97
C PHE A 55 -9.44 -12.98 -8.27
N ARG A 56 -8.77 -13.84 -7.50
CA ARG A 56 -8.80 -15.29 -7.70
C ARG A 56 -10.06 -15.98 -7.18
N ASN A 57 -10.64 -15.51 -6.07
CA ASN A 57 -11.66 -16.24 -5.34
C ASN A 57 -13.05 -15.58 -5.33
N VAL A 58 -13.14 -14.27 -5.71
CA VAL A 58 -14.42 -13.53 -5.75
C VAL A 58 -14.75 -13.11 -7.18
N GLY A 59 -13.78 -12.63 -7.94
CA GLY A 59 -13.94 -12.27 -9.33
C GLY A 59 -12.98 -11.18 -9.81
N THR A 60 -12.73 -11.18 -11.11
CA THR A 60 -11.77 -10.28 -11.76
C THR A 60 -12.10 -8.80 -11.52
N ILE A 61 -13.36 -8.39 -11.74
CA ILE A 61 -13.79 -6.99 -11.58
C ILE A 61 -13.64 -6.55 -10.13
N ALA A 62 -14.08 -7.38 -9.18
CA ALA A 62 -13.93 -7.09 -7.75
C ALA A 62 -12.46 -6.95 -7.34
N GLY A 63 -11.59 -7.86 -7.79
CA GLY A 63 -10.16 -7.80 -7.50
C GLY A 63 -9.48 -6.57 -8.06
N VAL A 64 -9.82 -6.17 -9.30
CA VAL A 64 -9.31 -4.92 -9.91
C VAL A 64 -9.81 -3.69 -9.16
N ALA A 65 -11.09 -3.64 -8.79
CA ALA A 65 -11.67 -2.54 -8.02
C ALA A 65 -10.99 -2.39 -6.64
N VAL A 66 -10.80 -3.51 -5.92
CA VAL A 66 -10.09 -3.52 -4.63
C VAL A 66 -8.65 -3.03 -4.81
N GLY A 67 -7.93 -3.50 -5.82
CA GLY A 67 -6.57 -3.05 -6.11
C GLY A 67 -6.49 -1.56 -6.41
N ALA A 68 -7.41 -1.04 -7.22
CA ALA A 68 -7.49 0.39 -7.54
C ALA A 68 -7.76 1.23 -6.30
N ILE A 69 -8.72 0.84 -5.45
CA ILE A 69 -9.01 1.56 -4.20
C ILE A 69 -7.82 1.51 -3.25
N ASP A 70 -7.12 0.37 -3.16
CA ASP A 70 -5.93 0.24 -2.32
C ASP A 70 -4.76 1.13 -2.82
N ILE A 71 -4.60 1.29 -4.14
CA ILE A 71 -3.65 2.26 -4.73
C ILE A 71 -4.09 3.69 -4.40
N ILE A 72 -5.36 4.00 -4.62
CA ILE A 72 -5.91 5.34 -4.37
C ILE A 72 -5.73 5.75 -2.90
N LYS A 73 -6.04 4.87 -1.93
CA LYS A 73 -5.89 5.23 -0.51
C LYS A 73 -4.43 5.49 -0.12
N GLY A 74 -3.46 4.75 -0.70
CA GLY A 74 -2.04 4.99 -0.51
C GLY A 74 -1.58 6.33 -1.10
N SER A 75 -2.02 6.64 -2.34
CA SER A 75 -1.72 7.92 -2.98
C SER A 75 -2.39 9.09 -2.25
N LEU A 76 -3.64 8.93 -1.84
CA LEU A 76 -4.44 9.97 -1.22
C LEU A 76 -3.79 10.53 0.05
N VAL A 77 -3.28 9.66 0.94
CA VAL A 77 -2.69 10.13 2.21
C VAL A 77 -1.40 10.91 1.99
N VAL A 78 -0.58 10.51 1.01
CA VAL A 78 0.65 11.25 0.65
C VAL A 78 0.29 12.61 0.03
N LEU A 79 -0.68 12.64 -0.88
CA LEU A 79 -1.15 13.89 -1.49
C LEU A 79 -1.80 14.83 -0.49
N LEU A 80 -2.58 14.30 0.48
CA LEU A 80 -3.13 15.10 1.57
C LEU A 80 -2.02 15.70 2.44
N ALA A 81 -1.01 14.91 2.83
CA ALA A 81 0.14 15.41 3.59
C ALA A 81 0.87 16.52 2.81
N LYS A 82 1.12 16.29 1.53
CA LYS A 82 1.76 17.26 0.64
C LYS A 82 0.96 18.55 0.51
N PHE A 83 -0.35 18.46 0.32
CA PHE A 83 -1.22 19.63 0.15
C PHE A 83 -1.40 20.41 1.46
N LEU A 84 -1.57 19.71 2.60
CA LEU A 84 -1.89 20.35 3.88
C LEU A 84 -0.66 20.91 4.60
N VAL A 85 0.49 20.23 4.46
CA VAL A 85 1.68 20.54 5.28
C VAL A 85 2.90 20.85 4.42
N ASN A 86 3.04 20.22 3.25
CA ASN A 86 4.17 20.35 2.32
C ASN A 86 5.53 20.11 3.02
N ASP A 87 5.58 19.06 3.84
CA ASP A 87 6.77 18.58 4.52
C ASP A 87 7.04 17.12 4.14
N MET A 88 8.24 16.84 3.62
CA MET A 88 8.62 15.53 3.11
C MET A 88 8.59 14.45 4.20
N GLY A 89 8.96 14.77 5.43
CA GLY A 89 8.92 13.84 6.55
C GLY A 89 7.49 13.42 6.88
N MET A 90 6.56 14.39 6.87
CA MET A 90 5.13 14.13 7.07
C MET A 90 4.52 13.35 5.91
N GLU A 91 4.92 13.60 4.66
CA GLU A 91 4.51 12.81 3.48
C GLU A 91 4.93 11.33 3.62
N MET A 92 6.19 11.09 3.99
CA MET A 92 6.72 9.74 4.22
C MET A 92 6.04 9.03 5.39
N MET A 93 5.82 9.74 6.49
CA MET A 93 5.10 9.22 7.65
C MET A 93 3.65 8.85 7.31
N ALA A 94 2.94 9.71 6.57
CA ALA A 94 1.57 9.45 6.14
C ALA A 94 1.46 8.19 5.28
N GLY A 95 2.37 8.04 4.29
CA GLY A 95 2.45 6.84 3.46
C GLY A 95 2.75 5.57 4.26
N GLY A 96 3.71 5.66 5.19
CA GLY A 96 4.05 4.56 6.11
C GLY A 96 2.87 4.18 7.01
N ALA A 97 2.18 5.16 7.61
CA ALA A 97 1.01 4.95 8.45
C ALA A 97 -0.15 4.29 7.68
N ALA A 98 -0.38 4.69 6.43
CA ALA A 98 -1.39 4.04 5.58
C ALA A 98 -1.03 2.59 5.26
N LEU A 99 0.26 2.28 5.01
CA LEU A 99 0.72 0.92 4.77
C LEU A 99 0.55 0.05 6.02
N VAL A 100 0.89 0.57 7.20
CA VAL A 100 0.65 -0.09 8.49
C VAL A 100 -0.85 -0.32 8.70
N GLY A 101 -1.69 0.69 8.41
CA GLY A 101 -3.14 0.59 8.50
C GLY A 101 -3.71 -0.51 7.59
N HIS A 102 -3.20 -0.63 6.34
CA HIS A 102 -3.62 -1.70 5.43
C HIS A 102 -3.21 -3.09 5.92
N ASN A 103 -1.99 -3.23 6.45
CA ASN A 103 -1.47 -4.51 6.92
C ASN A 103 -2.10 -4.94 8.25
N PHE A 104 -2.36 -3.97 9.13
CA PHE A 104 -2.87 -4.19 10.48
C PHE A 104 -4.11 -3.32 10.76
N PRO A 105 -5.22 -3.50 10.02
CA PRO A 105 -6.42 -2.69 10.19
C PRO A 105 -7.13 -3.01 11.50
N ALA A 106 -7.40 -1.98 12.31
CA ALA A 106 -8.10 -2.12 13.58
C ALA A 106 -9.48 -2.77 13.40
N TYR A 107 -10.20 -2.42 12.33
CA TYR A 107 -11.52 -2.96 11.98
C TYR A 107 -11.54 -4.48 11.76
N LEU A 108 -10.40 -5.08 11.39
CA LEU A 108 -10.25 -6.52 11.13
C LEU A 108 -9.42 -7.24 12.21
N LYS A 109 -9.34 -6.68 13.42
CA LYS A 109 -8.55 -7.23 14.53
C LYS A 109 -7.08 -7.41 14.12
N PHE A 110 -6.52 -6.41 13.43
CA PHE A 110 -5.14 -6.35 12.93
C PHE A 110 -4.74 -7.46 11.95
N ARG A 111 -5.72 -8.09 11.27
CA ARG A 111 -5.50 -9.12 10.25
C ARG A 111 -5.87 -8.57 8.87
N GLY A 112 -5.00 -7.78 8.27
CA GLY A 112 -5.19 -7.12 6.98
C GLY A 112 -4.53 -7.80 5.80
N GLY A 113 -4.15 -6.99 4.81
CA GLY A 113 -3.44 -7.40 3.61
C GLY A 113 -1.93 -7.37 3.74
N ARG A 114 -1.22 -7.56 2.62
CA ARG A 114 0.25 -7.48 2.53
C ARG A 114 0.77 -6.11 2.08
N GLY A 115 -0.13 -5.18 1.77
CA GLY A 115 0.18 -3.79 1.48
C GLY A 115 0.70 -3.47 0.07
N ALA A 116 0.79 -4.44 -0.83
CA ALA A 116 1.43 -4.24 -2.14
C ALA A 116 0.77 -3.14 -2.99
N ALA A 117 -0.55 -3.16 -3.15
CA ALA A 117 -1.28 -2.14 -3.92
C ALA A 117 -1.21 -0.76 -3.23
N THR A 118 -1.33 -0.72 -1.90
CA THR A 118 -1.18 0.51 -1.11
C THR A 118 0.23 1.10 -1.26
N ALA A 119 1.27 0.26 -1.22
CA ALA A 119 2.66 0.67 -1.45
C ALA A 119 2.87 1.25 -2.85
N VAL A 120 2.25 0.66 -3.88
CA VAL A 120 2.27 1.24 -5.25
C VAL A 120 1.69 2.65 -5.23
N GLY A 121 0.55 2.87 -4.59
CA GLY A 121 -0.07 4.19 -4.47
C GLY A 121 0.81 5.18 -3.73
N VAL A 122 1.37 4.79 -2.57
CA VAL A 122 2.30 5.62 -1.79
C VAL A 122 3.49 6.04 -2.65
N LEU A 123 4.15 5.11 -3.34
CA LEU A 123 5.33 5.40 -4.15
C LEU A 123 5.01 6.25 -5.39
N ILE A 124 3.86 6.04 -6.05
CA ILE A 124 3.43 6.91 -7.16
C ILE A 124 3.29 8.37 -6.69
N ALA A 125 2.67 8.59 -5.53
CA ALA A 125 2.46 9.94 -5.02
C ALA A 125 3.75 10.58 -4.47
N SER A 126 4.66 9.77 -3.88
CA SER A 126 5.93 10.26 -3.34
C SER A 126 6.94 10.64 -4.43
N VAL A 127 7.00 9.88 -5.53
CA VAL A 127 7.96 10.09 -6.63
C VAL A 127 7.26 10.09 -8.00
N PRO A 128 6.36 11.06 -8.27
CA PRO A 128 5.45 11.01 -9.42
C PRO A 128 6.16 11.03 -10.78
N ILE A 129 7.33 11.66 -10.90
CA ILE A 129 8.09 11.74 -12.16
C ILE A 129 8.49 10.34 -12.66
N ILE A 130 8.81 9.41 -11.77
CA ILE A 130 9.12 8.01 -12.11
C ILE A 130 7.95 7.08 -11.83
N GLY A 131 7.18 7.35 -10.79
CA GLY A 131 6.06 6.50 -10.38
C GLY A 131 4.96 6.37 -11.44
N LEU A 132 4.60 7.48 -12.10
CA LEU A 132 3.57 7.48 -13.14
C LEU A 132 4.03 6.72 -14.41
N PRO A 133 5.21 6.99 -15.02
CA PRO A 133 5.67 6.23 -16.19
C PRO A 133 5.87 4.75 -15.90
N VAL A 134 6.49 4.39 -14.77
CA VAL A 134 6.68 2.99 -14.38
C VAL A 134 5.34 2.32 -14.11
N GLY A 135 4.41 3.01 -13.45
CA GLY A 135 3.03 2.52 -13.24
C GLY A 135 2.30 2.27 -14.55
N ALA A 136 2.37 3.21 -15.50
CA ALA A 136 1.78 3.05 -16.83
C ALA A 136 2.40 1.85 -17.57
N PHE A 137 3.72 1.69 -17.54
CA PHE A 137 4.40 0.51 -18.10
C PHE A 137 3.90 -0.79 -17.44
N CYS A 138 3.73 -0.80 -16.11
CA CYS A 138 3.21 -1.95 -15.39
C CYS A 138 1.76 -2.29 -15.77
N LEU A 139 0.90 -1.30 -16.10
CA LEU A 139 -0.44 -1.56 -16.63
C LEU A 139 -0.40 -2.24 -18.01
N VAL A 140 0.52 -1.85 -18.88
CA VAL A 140 0.75 -2.57 -20.15
C VAL A 140 1.24 -3.99 -19.89
N LEU A 141 2.19 -4.15 -18.97
CA LEU A 141 2.76 -5.47 -18.63
C LEU A 141 1.71 -6.42 -18.05
N ILE A 142 0.78 -5.94 -17.20
CA ILE A 142 -0.30 -6.78 -16.66
C ILE A 142 -1.30 -7.18 -17.75
N SER A 143 -1.57 -6.32 -18.73
CA SER A 143 -2.47 -6.64 -19.85
C SER A 143 -1.93 -7.76 -20.75
N ILE A 144 -0.61 -7.83 -20.89
CA ILE A 144 0.09 -8.85 -21.68
C ILE A 144 0.23 -10.15 -20.89
N THR A 145 0.77 -10.07 -19.66
CA THR A 145 1.13 -11.26 -18.87
C THR A 145 -0.06 -11.92 -18.18
N ARG A 146 -1.13 -11.15 -17.97
CA ARG A 146 -2.32 -11.57 -17.18
C ARG A 146 -1.99 -12.00 -15.74
N LYS A 147 -0.77 -11.71 -15.25
CA LYS A 147 -0.28 -12.06 -13.91
C LYS A 147 0.22 -10.81 -13.19
N ALA A 148 -0.43 -10.45 -12.07
CA ALA A 148 -0.11 -9.24 -11.33
C ALA A 148 1.28 -9.24 -10.67
N ILE A 149 1.87 -10.43 -10.44
CA ILE A 149 3.15 -10.55 -9.73
C ILE A 149 4.30 -9.90 -10.52
N TYR A 150 4.37 -10.07 -11.84
CA TYR A 150 5.46 -9.53 -12.65
C TYR A 150 5.47 -7.98 -12.65
N PRO A 151 4.37 -7.28 -13.01
CA PRO A 151 4.37 -5.81 -12.97
C PRO A 151 4.56 -5.27 -11.56
N LEU A 152 4.06 -5.94 -10.53
CA LEU A 152 4.30 -5.55 -9.15
C LEU A 152 5.79 -5.64 -8.79
N THR A 153 6.46 -6.75 -9.13
CA THR A 153 7.90 -6.92 -8.90
C THR A 153 8.70 -5.86 -9.66
N VAL A 154 8.37 -5.63 -10.95
CA VAL A 154 9.02 -4.59 -11.75
C VAL A 154 8.86 -3.22 -11.10
N PHE A 155 7.65 -2.86 -10.65
CA PHE A 155 7.38 -1.60 -10.00
C PHE A 155 8.20 -1.43 -8.70
N LEU A 156 8.13 -2.42 -7.81
CA LEU A 156 8.80 -2.36 -6.50
C LEU A 156 10.34 -2.42 -6.58
N VAL A 157 10.90 -2.85 -7.71
CA VAL A 157 12.36 -2.83 -7.97
C VAL A 157 12.76 -1.56 -8.73
N ALA A 158 12.02 -1.16 -9.75
CA ALA A 158 12.36 -0.02 -10.60
C ALA A 158 12.28 1.31 -9.84
N ILE A 159 11.28 1.51 -8.97
CA ILE A 159 11.15 2.76 -8.22
C ILE A 159 12.37 3.02 -7.33
N PRO A 160 12.80 2.12 -6.42
CA PRO A 160 14.03 2.31 -5.66
C PRO A 160 15.27 2.55 -6.52
N ALA A 161 15.42 1.78 -7.59
CA ALA A 161 16.58 1.86 -8.47
C ALA A 161 16.67 3.21 -9.22
N LEU A 162 15.56 3.84 -9.52
CA LEU A 162 15.49 5.08 -10.30
C LEU A 162 15.42 6.34 -9.44
N THR A 163 15.01 6.25 -8.17
CA THR A 163 14.77 7.42 -7.31
C THR A 163 16.04 8.29 -7.17
N TRP A 164 17.17 7.69 -6.82
CA TRP A 164 18.43 8.41 -6.70
C TRP A 164 18.97 8.95 -8.03
N PRO A 165 19.07 8.15 -9.12
CA PRO A 165 19.59 8.61 -10.40
C PRO A 165 18.78 9.76 -11.05
N VAL A 166 17.49 9.82 -10.78
CA VAL A 166 16.60 10.89 -11.30
C VAL A 166 16.73 12.19 -10.50
N GLY A 167 17.47 12.20 -9.37
CA GLY A 167 17.78 13.38 -8.61
C GLY A 167 16.84 13.66 -7.42
N TYR A 168 16.09 12.66 -6.96
CA TYR A 168 15.38 12.77 -5.69
C TYR A 168 16.36 12.75 -4.51
N SER A 169 15.93 13.26 -3.36
CA SER A 169 16.75 13.29 -2.15
C SER A 169 17.12 11.90 -1.63
N VAL A 170 18.18 11.82 -0.82
CA VAL A 170 18.64 10.55 -0.21
C VAL A 170 17.59 9.95 0.69
N GLU A 171 16.88 10.78 1.47
CA GLU A 171 15.83 10.37 2.38
C GLU A 171 14.70 9.68 1.61
N LEU A 172 14.30 10.25 0.48
CA LEU A 172 13.25 9.70 -0.36
C LEU A 172 13.70 8.43 -1.07
N ALA A 173 14.98 8.32 -1.45
CA ALA A 173 15.55 7.10 -1.99
C ALA A 173 15.57 5.97 -0.94
N ILE A 174 15.95 6.27 0.30
CA ILE A 174 15.89 5.30 1.42
C ILE A 174 14.44 4.87 1.67
N TYR A 175 13.50 5.81 1.68
CA TYR A 175 12.08 5.51 1.83
C TYR A 175 11.55 4.62 0.71
N ALA A 176 11.93 4.89 -0.55
CA ALA A 176 11.54 4.09 -1.71
C ALA A 176 12.07 2.66 -1.63
N VAL A 177 13.20 2.41 -0.95
CA VAL A 177 13.70 1.06 -0.63
C VAL A 177 12.95 0.45 0.56
N ALA A 178 12.66 1.23 1.60
CA ALA A 178 12.02 0.73 2.82
C ALA A 178 10.59 0.21 2.56
N ILE A 179 9.80 0.89 1.73
CA ILE A 179 8.41 0.49 1.43
C ILE A 179 8.34 -0.93 0.82
N PRO A 180 9.08 -1.29 -0.25
CA PRO A 180 9.11 -2.67 -0.75
C PRO A 180 9.59 -3.71 0.26
N ILE A 181 10.55 -3.36 1.12
CA ILE A 181 11.03 -4.25 2.19
C ILE A 181 9.88 -4.55 3.16
N VAL A 182 9.12 -3.56 3.60
CA VAL A 182 7.95 -3.75 4.48
C VAL A 182 6.91 -4.65 3.82
N VAL A 183 6.64 -4.47 2.52
CA VAL A 183 5.73 -5.35 1.75
C VAL A 183 6.26 -6.79 1.72
N GLY A 184 7.55 -6.97 1.44
CA GLY A 184 8.19 -8.28 1.41
C GLY A 184 8.17 -8.99 2.76
N LEU A 185 8.49 -8.27 3.84
CA LEU A 185 8.40 -8.80 5.21
C LEU A 185 6.96 -9.16 5.58
N SER A 186 5.99 -8.30 5.28
CA SER A 186 4.58 -8.58 5.51
C SER A 186 4.13 -9.83 4.77
N HIS A 187 4.55 -10.00 3.52
CA HIS A 187 4.28 -11.21 2.74
C HIS A 187 4.91 -12.46 3.39
N PHE A 188 6.18 -12.39 3.77
CA PHE A 188 6.89 -13.49 4.40
C PHE A 188 6.23 -13.91 5.72
N PHE A 189 5.95 -12.96 6.63
CA PHE A 189 5.30 -13.25 7.91
C PHE A 189 3.91 -13.86 7.72
N THR A 190 3.11 -13.30 6.83
CA THR A 190 1.74 -13.80 6.59
C THR A 190 1.75 -15.21 6.00
N THR A 191 2.65 -15.49 5.05
CA THR A 191 2.67 -16.77 4.34
C THR A 191 3.36 -17.87 5.14
N ARG A 192 4.53 -17.58 5.73
CA ARG A 192 5.36 -18.60 6.38
C ARG A 192 5.03 -18.84 7.85
N ILE A 193 4.63 -17.79 8.57
CA ILE A 193 4.46 -17.87 10.03
C ILE A 193 2.99 -18.03 10.41
N LEU A 194 2.10 -17.23 9.81
CA LEU A 194 0.69 -17.24 10.18
C LEU A 194 -0.14 -18.29 9.40
N ASN A 195 0.27 -18.66 8.18
CA ASN A 195 -0.42 -19.63 7.32
C ASN A 195 0.56 -20.59 6.62
N PRO A 196 1.25 -21.45 7.34
CA PRO A 196 2.29 -22.34 6.76
C PRO A 196 1.79 -23.34 5.70
N GLY A 197 0.48 -23.50 5.54
CA GLY A 197 -0.12 -24.37 4.51
C GLY A 197 -0.61 -23.64 3.25
N ALA A 198 -0.47 -22.32 3.16
CA ALA A 198 -0.97 -21.54 2.02
C ALA A 198 -0.08 -21.67 0.75
N ASP A 199 1.21 -21.99 0.92
CA ASP A 199 2.20 -22.06 -0.17
C ASP A 199 2.06 -23.31 -1.07
N SER A 200 1.31 -24.32 -0.67
CA SER A 200 1.16 -25.58 -1.42
C SER A 200 0.10 -25.56 -2.51
N ARG A 201 -0.50 -24.38 -2.79
CA ARG A 201 -1.62 -24.23 -3.75
C ARG A 201 -1.33 -23.27 -4.92
N PHE A 202 -0.03 -23.00 -5.20
CA PHE A 202 0.39 -22.18 -6.34
C PHE A 202 1.24 -22.96 -7.32
#